data_caf0dd11a4f19e2f57f5ffd68a89279f
#
_entry.id   caf0dd11a4f19e2f57f5ffd68a89279f
#
_cell.length_a   1.000
_cell.length_b   1.000
_cell.length_c   1.000
_cell.angle_alpha   90.00
_cell.angle_beta   90.00
_cell.angle_gamma   90.00
#
_symmetry.space_group_name_H-M   'P 1'
#
loop_
_entity.id
_entity.type
_entity.pdbx_description
1 polymer ?
#
loop_
_entity_poly.entity_id
_entity_poly.type
_entity_poly.pdbx_seq_one_letter_code
_entity_poly.pdbx_strand_id
1 'polypeptide(L)'
;MSQYQDDIQAVANLKAAQGSAWDAINPESAARMKAQNRFQTGLDIARYTAGIMRADMDAYDQDSSKYTQSLGCWHGFIGQQKMISIKKHFDNTDRRYLYLSGWMVAALRSDFGPLPDQSMHEKTSVSALIEELYTFLRQADARELGGLFRALDAAREANDTSEQKVIQAKIDGFVTHVVPIIADIDAGFGNAEATYLLAKRMIEAGACCIQLENQVSDEKQCGHQDGKVTVPHEDFLGKIRAVRYAFLELGVDDGVIVARTDSLGAGLTKQIAVTNTKGDLGDQYNSFLDCDEVTTADLNNGDVVLNRDGTLVRPKRLPSNLFQFRSGTGEDRCVLDSITALQNGADLLWIETEKPHVSQIGGMVSRIREVIPNAKLVYNNSPSFNWTLNFRQQVFDAMSAAGDDVSAYVRADLMQESYDGSALAATADEKIRTFQADSAREAGIFHHLITLPTYHTAALSTDNLAK
;
A
#
# COMPACT_ATOMS: atom_id res chain seq x y z
N MET A 1 27.43 21.93 -1.78
CA MET A 1 28.00 21.28 -0.58
C MET A 1 27.02 20.23 -0.13
N SER A 2 27.41 19.20 0.62
CA SER A 2 26.46 18.27 1.19
C SER A 2 25.66 18.92 2.32
N GLN A 3 24.50 18.38 2.65
CA GLN A 3 23.70 18.85 3.79
C GLN A 3 24.51 18.90 5.10
N TYR A 4 25.41 17.94 5.29
CA TYR A 4 26.28 17.90 6.47
C TYR A 4 27.26 19.09 6.51
N GLN A 5 27.88 19.45 5.39
CA GLN A 5 28.77 20.60 5.28
C GLN A 5 28.03 21.92 5.48
N ASP A 6 26.82 22.03 4.93
CA ASP A 6 25.97 23.21 5.11
C ASP A 6 25.56 23.38 6.58
N ASP A 7 25.28 22.27 7.28
CA ASP A 7 24.96 22.29 8.72
C ASP A 7 26.16 22.73 9.58
N ILE A 8 27.38 22.30 9.26
CA ILE A 8 28.61 22.78 9.92
C ILE A 8 28.73 24.31 9.73
N GLN A 9 28.58 24.77 8.51
CA GLN A 9 28.72 26.21 8.20
C GLN A 9 27.61 27.03 8.87
N ALA A 10 26.39 26.55 8.91
CA ALA A 10 25.27 27.23 9.58
C ALA A 10 25.54 27.44 11.09
N VAL A 11 26.02 26.40 11.77
CA VAL A 11 26.38 26.50 13.21
C VAL A 11 27.59 27.40 13.42
N ALA A 12 28.58 27.36 12.52
CA ALA A 12 29.75 28.24 12.58
C ALA A 12 29.34 29.72 12.45
N ASN A 13 28.42 30.05 11.54
CA ASN A 13 27.91 31.40 11.36
C ASN A 13 27.14 31.88 12.61
N LEU A 14 26.30 31.04 13.22
CA LEU A 14 25.61 31.36 14.47
C LEU A 14 26.60 31.59 15.61
N LYS A 15 27.61 30.74 15.76
CA LYS A 15 28.67 30.91 16.75
C LYS A 15 29.38 32.27 16.58
N ALA A 16 29.74 32.61 15.35
CA ALA A 16 30.39 33.90 15.07
C ALA A 16 29.50 35.10 15.45
N ALA A 17 28.20 35.00 15.25
CA ALA A 17 27.25 36.06 15.60
C ALA A 17 27.04 36.21 17.12
N GLN A 18 27.18 35.13 17.88
CA GLN A 18 26.99 35.11 19.33
C GLN A 18 28.28 35.46 20.13
N GLY A 19 29.43 35.49 19.48
CA GLY A 19 30.71 35.79 20.09
C GLY A 19 31.09 34.80 21.19
N SER A 20 31.79 35.31 22.25
CA SER A 20 32.33 34.47 23.33
C SER A 20 31.28 33.65 24.11
N ALA A 21 29.98 34.04 24.03
CA ALA A 21 28.92 33.27 24.66
C ALA A 21 28.82 31.83 24.13
N TRP A 22 29.30 31.59 22.89
CA TRP A 22 29.24 30.29 22.24
C TRP A 22 30.63 29.65 21.99
N ASP A 23 31.68 30.10 22.72
CA ASP A 23 33.04 29.58 22.51
C ASP A 23 33.15 28.04 22.70
N ALA A 24 32.37 27.49 23.63
CA ALA A 24 32.34 26.05 23.87
C ALA A 24 31.63 25.24 22.78
N ILE A 25 30.87 25.89 21.87
CA ILE A 25 30.13 25.19 20.83
C ILE A 25 31.07 24.77 19.69
N ASN A 26 31.10 23.45 19.44
CA ASN A 26 31.81 22.90 18.29
C ASN A 26 30.80 22.70 17.11
N PRO A 27 30.95 23.43 15.99
CA PRO A 27 30.04 23.33 14.85
C PRO A 27 29.94 21.93 14.26
N GLU A 28 31.06 21.22 14.16
CA GLU A 28 31.07 19.87 13.63
C GLU A 28 30.34 18.89 14.55
N SER A 29 30.55 18.99 15.86
CA SER A 29 29.82 18.15 16.83
C SER A 29 28.31 18.36 16.75
N ALA A 30 27.87 19.61 16.64
CA ALA A 30 26.46 19.96 16.47
C ALA A 30 25.88 19.39 15.16
N ALA A 31 26.62 19.51 14.06
CA ALA A 31 26.21 18.96 12.76
C ALA A 31 26.15 17.42 12.78
N ARG A 32 27.09 16.74 13.48
CA ARG A 32 27.06 15.29 13.67
C ARG A 32 25.81 14.85 14.43
N MET A 33 25.48 15.53 15.52
CA MET A 33 24.28 15.25 16.30
C MET A 33 23.01 15.45 15.46
N LYS A 34 22.96 16.53 14.67
CA LYS A 34 21.83 16.79 13.74
C LYS A 34 21.73 15.71 12.68
N ALA A 35 22.83 15.30 12.05
CA ALA A 35 22.84 14.26 11.01
C ALA A 35 22.36 12.91 11.54
N GLN A 36 22.78 12.53 12.76
CA GLN A 36 22.34 11.29 13.41
C GLN A 36 20.87 11.32 13.86
N ASN A 37 20.27 12.50 13.96
CA ASN A 37 18.88 12.72 14.42
C ASN A 37 18.11 13.57 13.40
N ARG A 38 18.24 13.27 12.13
CA ARG A 38 17.78 14.09 11.00
C ARG A 38 16.33 14.50 11.07
N PHE A 39 15.45 13.60 11.52
CA PHE A 39 14.01 13.83 11.58
C PHE A 39 13.58 14.12 13.00
N GLN A 40 13.05 15.31 13.26
CA GLN A 40 12.63 15.76 14.59
C GLN A 40 11.24 15.25 14.95
N THR A 41 10.33 15.16 13.97
CA THR A 41 8.94 14.78 14.16
C THR A 41 8.51 13.74 13.13
N GLY A 42 7.38 13.05 13.41
CA GLY A 42 6.73 12.19 12.41
C GLY A 42 6.28 12.97 11.18
N LEU A 43 5.87 14.23 11.35
CA LEU A 43 5.49 15.08 10.20
C LEU A 43 6.66 15.39 9.27
N ASP A 44 7.87 15.54 9.80
CA ASP A 44 9.08 15.70 8.96
C ASP A 44 9.34 14.45 8.14
N ILE A 45 9.13 13.27 8.75
CA ILE A 45 9.22 11.97 8.06
C ILE A 45 8.15 11.86 7.00
N ALA A 46 6.89 12.16 7.33
CA ALA A 46 5.77 12.08 6.40
C ALA A 46 6.00 12.96 5.16
N ARG A 47 6.43 14.22 5.34
CA ARG A 47 6.74 15.15 4.22
C ARG A 47 7.90 14.63 3.36
N TYR A 48 8.98 14.21 4.00
CA TYR A 48 10.16 13.70 3.29
C TYR A 48 9.82 12.46 2.45
N THR A 49 9.12 11.51 3.05
CA THR A 49 8.79 10.24 2.38
C THR A 49 7.65 10.39 1.36
N ALA A 50 6.72 11.33 1.57
CA ALA A 50 5.72 11.69 0.56
C ALA A 50 6.38 12.24 -0.71
N GLY A 51 7.37 13.13 -0.57
CA GLY A 51 8.13 13.65 -1.72
C GLY A 51 8.85 12.55 -2.50
N ILE A 52 9.41 11.54 -1.82
CA ILE A 52 10.00 10.37 -2.51
C ILE A 52 8.95 9.64 -3.32
N MET A 53 7.79 9.36 -2.72
CA MET A 53 6.72 8.62 -3.40
C MET A 53 6.17 9.37 -4.62
N ARG A 54 6.01 10.71 -4.53
CA ARG A 54 5.61 11.54 -5.68
C ARG A 54 6.65 11.51 -6.80
N ALA A 55 7.93 11.64 -6.48
CA ALA A 55 9.00 11.55 -7.47
C ALA A 55 9.05 10.17 -8.18
N ASP A 56 8.80 9.09 -7.44
CA ASP A 56 8.73 7.75 -8.02
C ASP A 56 7.49 7.58 -8.92
N MET A 57 6.34 8.16 -8.54
CA MET A 57 5.14 8.18 -9.39
C MET A 57 5.38 8.93 -10.71
N ASP A 58 6.07 10.08 -10.66
CA ASP A 58 6.44 10.86 -11.83
C ASP A 58 7.45 10.11 -12.73
N ALA A 59 8.41 9.41 -12.11
CA ALA A 59 9.36 8.59 -12.85
C ALA A 59 8.69 7.41 -13.56
N TYR A 60 7.70 6.78 -12.92
CA TYR A 60 6.90 5.72 -13.53
C TYR A 60 6.05 6.22 -14.71
N ASP A 61 5.49 7.43 -14.63
CA ASP A 61 4.73 8.03 -15.74
C ASP A 61 5.59 8.24 -16.99
N GLN A 62 6.88 8.47 -16.81
CA GLN A 62 7.82 8.63 -17.90
C GLN A 62 8.35 7.27 -18.43
N ASP A 63 8.47 6.29 -17.53
CA ASP A 63 9.02 4.96 -17.83
C ASP A 63 8.44 3.92 -16.88
N SER A 64 7.54 3.08 -17.36
CA SER A 64 6.89 2.03 -16.55
C SER A 64 7.87 1.00 -15.96
N SER A 65 9.11 0.91 -16.44
CA SER A 65 10.15 0.08 -15.82
C SER A 65 10.60 0.62 -14.46
N LYS A 66 10.20 1.85 -14.11
CA LYS A 66 10.46 2.52 -12.83
C LYS A 66 9.39 2.20 -11.77
N TYR A 67 8.66 1.11 -11.94
CA TYR A 67 7.75 0.62 -10.91
C TYR A 67 8.50 0.35 -9.59
N THR A 68 7.76 0.41 -8.49
CA THR A 68 8.30 0.25 -7.14
C THR A 68 7.73 -0.99 -6.44
N GLN A 69 8.33 -1.37 -5.33
CA GLN A 69 7.81 -2.47 -4.50
C GLN A 69 8.05 -2.19 -3.02
N SER A 70 7.17 -2.72 -2.19
CA SER A 70 7.33 -2.72 -0.74
C SER A 70 7.42 -4.13 -0.19
N LEU A 71 8.08 -4.24 0.95
CA LEU A 71 8.13 -5.46 1.74
C LEU A 71 7.30 -5.27 2.99
N GLY A 72 6.38 -6.19 3.25
CA GLY A 72 5.54 -6.20 4.45
C GLY A 72 6.21 -6.87 5.64
N CYS A 73 5.54 -6.77 6.78
CA CYS A 73 5.91 -7.50 7.98
C CYS A 73 7.22 -7.07 8.67
N TRP A 74 7.55 -5.81 8.61
CA TRP A 74 8.68 -5.24 9.35
C TRP A 74 8.25 -4.79 10.74
N HIS A 75 8.99 -5.16 11.76
CA HIS A 75 8.79 -4.67 13.12
C HIS A 75 10.05 -4.81 13.98
N GLY A 76 10.17 -3.97 15.01
CA GLY A 76 11.19 -4.03 16.04
C GLY A 76 12.64 -4.12 15.53
N PHE A 77 13.50 -4.63 16.39
CA PHE A 77 14.93 -4.76 16.09
C PHE A 77 15.23 -5.69 14.92
N ILE A 78 14.45 -6.76 14.76
CA ILE A 78 14.61 -7.69 13.63
C ILE A 78 14.33 -6.97 12.30
N GLY A 79 13.26 -6.16 12.25
CA GLY A 79 12.95 -5.32 11.11
C GLY A 79 14.06 -4.35 10.77
N GLN A 80 14.65 -3.68 11.77
CA GLN A 80 15.82 -2.81 11.60
C GLN A 80 16.98 -3.55 10.93
N GLN A 81 17.35 -4.75 11.42
CA GLN A 81 18.45 -5.52 10.86
C GLN A 81 18.19 -5.94 9.40
N LYS A 82 16.95 -6.30 9.09
CA LYS A 82 16.55 -6.63 7.70
C LYS A 82 16.69 -5.40 6.80
N MET A 83 16.25 -4.21 7.22
CA MET A 83 16.40 -2.98 6.43
C MET A 83 17.85 -2.58 6.21
N ILE A 84 18.72 -2.71 7.22
CA ILE A 84 20.15 -2.50 7.06
C ILE A 84 20.73 -3.47 6.03
N SER A 85 20.34 -4.75 6.09
CA SER A 85 20.79 -5.77 5.14
C SER A 85 20.32 -5.46 3.72
N ILE A 86 19.04 -5.09 3.55
CA ILE A 86 18.47 -4.73 2.25
C ILE A 86 19.20 -3.52 1.65
N LYS A 87 19.39 -2.46 2.43
CA LYS A 87 20.14 -1.28 1.99
C LYS A 87 21.54 -1.64 1.48
N LYS A 88 22.23 -2.54 2.20
CA LYS A 88 23.56 -3.00 1.84
C LYS A 88 23.60 -3.80 0.53
N HIS A 89 22.59 -4.62 0.26
CA HIS A 89 22.57 -5.52 -0.90
C HIS A 89 21.92 -4.92 -2.15
N PHE A 90 21.07 -3.92 -1.98
CA PHE A 90 20.41 -3.24 -3.10
C PHE A 90 21.06 -1.88 -3.46
N ASP A 91 22.33 -1.68 -3.08
CA ASP A 91 23.15 -0.51 -3.41
C ASP A 91 22.42 0.83 -3.18
N ASN A 92 21.72 0.98 -2.05
CA ASN A 92 20.94 2.18 -1.71
C ASN A 92 19.88 2.54 -2.76
N THR A 93 19.24 1.55 -3.38
CA THR A 93 18.17 1.86 -4.33
C THR A 93 17.09 2.71 -3.65
N ASP A 94 16.71 3.80 -4.29
CA ASP A 94 15.73 4.76 -3.77
C ASP A 94 14.30 4.21 -3.75
N ARG A 95 14.10 2.99 -4.27
CA ARG A 95 12.80 2.33 -4.43
C ARG A 95 12.44 1.36 -3.32
N ARG A 96 12.94 1.59 -2.13
CA ARG A 96 12.59 0.81 -0.94
C ARG A 96 11.37 1.39 -0.29
N TYR A 97 10.38 0.56 -0.03
CA TYR A 97 9.17 0.91 0.67
C TYR A 97 8.85 -0.13 1.72
N LEU A 98 8.14 0.26 2.75
CA LEU A 98 7.51 -0.65 3.69
C LEU A 98 6.00 -0.65 3.49
N TYR A 99 5.41 -1.82 3.59
CA TYR A 99 3.96 -1.96 3.69
C TYR A 99 3.57 -2.43 5.08
N LEU A 100 2.81 -1.62 5.78
CA LEU A 100 2.23 -1.94 7.06
C LEU A 100 0.79 -2.40 6.84
N SER A 101 0.62 -3.71 6.63
CA SER A 101 -0.68 -4.32 6.34
C SER A 101 -1.55 -4.47 7.60
N GLY A 102 -2.87 -4.33 7.44
CA GLY A 102 -3.84 -4.65 8.49
C GLY A 102 -3.70 -6.08 9.01
N TRP A 103 -3.41 -7.05 8.12
CA TRP A 103 -3.09 -8.44 8.49
C TRP A 103 -1.96 -8.52 9.51
N MET A 104 -0.87 -7.79 9.27
CA MET A 104 0.30 -7.79 10.16
C MET A 104 -0.01 -7.09 11.49
N VAL A 105 -0.73 -5.98 11.46
CA VAL A 105 -1.15 -5.28 12.68
C VAL A 105 -2.00 -6.19 13.55
N ALA A 106 -3.01 -6.85 12.96
CA ALA A 106 -3.84 -7.81 13.68
C ALA A 106 -3.03 -8.98 14.25
N ALA A 107 -2.07 -9.52 13.51
CA ALA A 107 -1.21 -10.61 13.98
C ALA A 107 -0.29 -10.20 15.14
N LEU A 108 0.17 -8.94 15.18
CA LEU A 108 1.15 -8.47 16.18
C LEU A 108 0.53 -7.78 17.39
N ARG A 109 -0.65 -7.21 17.26
CA ARG A 109 -1.22 -6.26 18.22
C ARG A 109 -2.62 -6.62 18.71
N SER A 110 -3.20 -7.73 18.25
CA SER A 110 -4.52 -8.17 18.75
C SER A 110 -4.42 -8.73 20.16
N ASP A 111 -5.16 -8.15 21.09
CA ASP A 111 -5.26 -8.64 22.46
C ASP A 111 -6.14 -9.91 22.57
N PHE A 112 -6.91 -10.20 21.52
CA PHE A 112 -7.81 -11.37 21.45
C PHE A 112 -7.18 -12.61 20.82
N GLY A 113 -5.88 -12.57 20.56
CA GLY A 113 -5.15 -13.54 19.76
C GLY A 113 -5.16 -13.17 18.26
N PRO A 114 -4.27 -13.78 17.48
CA PRO A 114 -4.13 -13.40 16.07
C PRO A 114 -5.34 -13.86 15.27
N LEU A 115 -6.16 -12.88 14.85
CA LEU A 115 -7.23 -13.03 13.88
C LEU A 115 -6.91 -12.09 12.71
N PRO A 116 -5.88 -12.42 11.92
CA PRO A 116 -5.39 -11.53 10.89
C PRO A 116 -6.43 -11.27 9.82
N ASP A 117 -6.39 -10.03 9.33
CA ASP A 117 -7.17 -9.47 8.24
C ASP A 117 -8.68 -9.36 8.50
N GLN A 118 -9.06 -9.20 9.77
CA GLN A 118 -10.45 -8.95 10.19
C GLN A 118 -10.60 -7.67 11.02
N SER A 119 -9.63 -6.74 10.96
CA SER A 119 -9.59 -5.50 11.77
C SER A 119 -9.72 -5.74 13.30
N MET A 120 -9.31 -6.92 13.77
CA MET A 120 -9.41 -7.33 15.17
C MET A 120 -8.22 -6.82 15.98
N HIS A 121 -8.03 -5.51 16.03
CA HIS A 121 -6.98 -4.85 16.80
C HIS A 121 -7.45 -3.45 17.22
N GLU A 122 -6.77 -2.87 18.20
CA GLU A 122 -7.03 -1.50 18.64
C GLU A 122 -6.71 -0.49 17.52
N LYS A 123 -7.56 0.51 17.36
CA LYS A 123 -7.42 1.56 16.33
C LYS A 123 -6.06 2.27 16.37
N THR A 124 -5.49 2.44 17.56
CA THR A 124 -4.19 3.09 17.76
C THR A 124 -3.00 2.20 17.45
N SER A 125 -3.20 0.91 17.22
CA SER A 125 -2.13 -0.05 16.96
C SER A 125 -1.33 0.28 15.71
N VAL A 126 -2.00 0.76 14.65
CA VAL A 126 -1.33 1.12 13.38
C VAL A 126 -0.38 2.29 13.60
N SER A 127 -0.84 3.39 14.21
CA SER A 127 0.00 4.56 14.47
C SER A 127 1.16 4.25 15.41
N ALA A 128 0.94 3.45 16.46
CA ALA A 128 2.00 3.01 17.36
C ALA A 128 3.07 2.18 16.62
N LEU A 129 2.66 1.32 15.69
CA LEU A 129 3.60 0.51 14.92
C LEU A 129 4.37 1.35 13.88
N ILE A 130 3.76 2.39 13.29
CA ILE A 130 4.47 3.37 12.45
C ILE A 130 5.57 4.07 13.25
N GLU A 131 5.26 4.57 14.44
CA GLU A 131 6.25 5.21 15.33
C GLU A 131 7.40 4.26 15.68
N GLU A 132 7.08 3.00 15.99
CA GLU A 132 8.07 1.96 16.28
C GLU A 132 9.01 1.73 15.09
N LEU A 133 8.45 1.52 13.89
CA LEU A 133 9.21 1.31 12.67
C LEU A 133 10.18 2.47 12.40
N TYR A 134 9.70 3.71 12.43
CA TYR A 134 10.56 4.86 12.19
C TYR A 134 11.58 5.09 13.30
N THR A 135 11.27 4.76 14.55
CA THR A 135 12.26 4.78 15.63
C THR A 135 13.43 3.87 15.32
N PHE A 136 13.18 2.63 14.89
CA PHE A 136 14.25 1.69 14.55
C PHE A 136 15.02 2.09 13.29
N LEU A 137 14.37 2.67 12.28
CA LEU A 137 15.04 3.15 11.06
C LEU A 137 15.95 4.36 11.35
N ARG A 138 15.49 5.31 12.18
CA ARG A 138 16.34 6.43 12.63
C ARG A 138 17.52 5.96 13.46
N GLN A 139 17.35 4.95 14.32
CA GLN A 139 18.45 4.35 15.05
C GLN A 139 19.46 3.67 14.12
N ALA A 140 19.01 3.09 13.01
CA ALA A 140 19.93 2.55 12.00
C ALA A 140 20.79 3.64 11.37
N ASP A 141 20.20 4.80 11.05
CA ASP A 141 20.94 5.97 10.56
C ASP A 141 21.98 6.46 11.57
N ALA A 142 21.55 6.66 12.80
CA ALA A 142 22.45 7.12 13.88
C ALA A 142 23.62 6.18 14.08
N ARG A 143 23.40 4.87 14.00
CA ARG A 143 24.44 3.85 14.17
C ARG A 143 25.43 3.84 13.00
N GLU A 144 24.96 3.89 11.76
CA GLU A 144 25.80 3.89 10.55
C GLU A 144 26.64 5.17 10.50
N LEU A 145 26.01 6.34 10.62
CA LEU A 145 26.70 7.63 10.65
C LEU A 145 27.69 7.74 11.81
N GLY A 146 27.33 7.29 13.01
CA GLY A 146 28.25 7.25 14.15
C GLY A 146 29.48 6.39 13.88
N GLY A 147 29.33 5.30 13.11
CA GLY A 147 30.47 4.50 12.63
C GLY A 147 31.37 5.28 11.69
N LEU A 148 30.79 5.97 10.70
CA LEU A 148 31.53 6.81 9.76
C LEU A 148 32.24 7.97 10.45
N PHE A 149 31.61 8.65 11.40
CA PHE A 149 32.26 9.73 12.16
C PHE A 149 33.45 9.24 12.98
N ARG A 150 33.33 8.09 13.64
CA ARG A 150 34.46 7.49 14.35
C ARG A 150 35.61 7.09 13.41
N ALA A 151 35.31 6.54 12.26
CA ALA A 151 36.32 6.21 11.26
C ALA A 151 37.01 7.47 10.72
N LEU A 152 36.26 8.58 10.49
CA LEU A 152 36.79 9.86 10.07
C LEU A 152 37.76 10.41 11.12
N ASP A 153 37.43 10.34 12.41
CA ASP A 153 38.31 10.80 13.49
C ASP A 153 39.59 9.95 13.57
N ALA A 154 39.49 8.64 13.46
CA ALA A 154 40.66 7.75 13.42
C ALA A 154 41.57 8.03 12.21
N ALA A 155 41.00 8.30 11.01
CA ALA A 155 41.77 8.70 9.83
C ALA A 155 42.44 10.07 9.99
N ARG A 156 41.84 10.99 10.74
CA ARG A 156 42.42 12.31 11.08
C ARG A 156 43.59 12.13 12.07
N GLU A 157 43.44 11.32 13.11
CA GLU A 157 44.51 11.01 14.06
C GLU A 157 45.69 10.32 13.39
N ALA A 158 45.43 9.45 12.41
CA ALA A 158 46.48 8.79 11.62
C ALA A 158 47.08 9.70 10.52
N ASN A 159 46.57 10.90 10.33
CA ASN A 159 46.92 11.82 9.23
C ASN A 159 46.77 11.20 7.84
N ASP A 160 45.85 10.21 7.68
CA ASP A 160 45.54 9.59 6.40
C ASP A 160 44.53 10.44 5.62
N THR A 161 45.03 11.37 4.82
CA THR A 161 44.23 12.30 4.03
C THR A 161 43.46 11.59 2.91
N SER A 162 43.91 10.43 2.44
CA SER A 162 43.23 9.63 1.41
C SER A 162 41.96 9.00 2.00
N GLU A 163 42.11 8.33 3.14
CA GLU A 163 41.00 7.69 3.83
C GLU A 163 39.98 8.73 4.35
N GLN A 164 40.45 9.90 4.84
CA GLN A 164 39.54 11.00 5.22
C GLN A 164 38.61 11.41 4.08
N LYS A 165 39.13 11.53 2.85
CA LYS A 165 38.32 11.88 1.67
C LYS A 165 37.28 10.80 1.34
N VAL A 166 37.67 9.53 1.42
CA VAL A 166 36.78 8.39 1.16
C VAL A 166 35.64 8.37 2.17
N ILE A 167 35.95 8.52 3.45
CA ILE A 167 34.92 8.51 4.50
C ILE A 167 34.02 9.74 4.41
N GLN A 168 34.61 10.93 4.16
CA GLN A 168 33.85 12.15 3.98
C GLN A 168 32.84 12.02 2.82
N ALA A 169 33.25 11.43 1.69
CA ALA A 169 32.36 11.18 0.56
C ALA A 169 31.20 10.23 0.94
N LYS A 170 31.44 9.22 1.82
CA LYS A 170 30.38 8.35 2.33
C LYS A 170 29.42 9.09 3.27
N ILE A 171 29.91 10.03 4.08
CA ILE A 171 29.07 10.88 4.93
C ILE A 171 28.24 11.83 4.07
N ASP A 172 28.84 12.47 3.08
CA ASP A 172 28.18 13.44 2.20
C ASP A 172 27.13 12.78 1.31
N GLY A 173 27.37 11.54 0.87
CA GLY A 173 26.45 10.73 0.08
C GLY A 173 25.56 9.79 0.92
N PHE A 174 25.44 10.03 2.22
CA PHE A 174 24.69 9.12 3.09
C PHE A 174 23.19 9.09 2.72
N VAL A 175 22.70 7.90 2.43
CA VAL A 175 21.27 7.62 2.19
C VAL A 175 20.65 7.08 3.46
N THR A 176 19.57 7.73 3.92
CA THR A 176 18.84 7.34 5.13
C THR A 176 18.18 5.97 5.00
N HIS A 177 17.97 5.28 6.13
CA HIS A 177 17.12 4.09 6.19
C HIS A 177 15.63 4.44 6.30
N VAL A 178 15.30 5.71 6.53
CA VAL A 178 13.91 6.19 6.55
C VAL A 178 13.37 6.15 5.13
N VAL A 179 12.34 5.35 4.92
CA VAL A 179 11.71 5.07 3.62
C VAL A 179 10.20 5.26 3.73
N PRO A 180 9.47 5.45 2.61
CA PRO A 180 8.03 5.54 2.63
C PRO A 180 7.39 4.30 3.27
N ILE A 181 6.38 4.53 4.12
CA ILE A 181 5.47 3.49 4.62
C ILE A 181 4.11 3.69 3.98
N ILE A 182 3.61 2.65 3.30
CA ILE A 182 2.21 2.54 2.93
C ILE A 182 1.50 1.90 4.12
N ALA A 183 0.65 2.66 4.79
CA ALA A 183 -0.02 2.22 6.01
C ALA A 183 -1.49 1.90 5.75
N ASP A 184 -1.89 0.71 6.14
CA ASP A 184 -3.25 0.21 6.00
C ASP A 184 -4.13 0.74 7.13
N ILE A 185 -5.21 1.44 6.78
CA ILE A 185 -6.23 1.90 7.73
C ILE A 185 -7.48 0.97 7.69
N ASP A 186 -7.36 -0.19 7.03
CA ASP A 186 -8.51 -1.08 6.77
C ASP A 186 -9.67 -0.29 6.15
N ALA A 187 -10.88 -0.44 6.67
CA ALA A 187 -12.06 0.29 6.22
C ALA A 187 -12.29 1.62 7.00
N GLY A 188 -11.29 2.14 7.72
CA GLY A 188 -11.33 3.42 8.43
C GLY A 188 -11.90 3.36 9.85
N PHE A 189 -12.23 2.19 10.37
CA PHE A 189 -12.71 1.96 11.75
C PHE A 189 -13.90 2.84 12.18
N GLY A 190 -14.79 3.16 11.27
CA GLY A 190 -16.01 3.92 11.54
C GLY A 190 -16.45 4.77 10.36
N ASN A 191 -17.08 5.90 10.65
CA ASN A 191 -17.51 6.89 9.66
C ASN A 191 -16.36 7.81 9.21
N ALA A 192 -16.65 8.81 8.39
CA ALA A 192 -15.65 9.74 7.86
C ALA A 192 -14.90 10.52 8.97
N GLU A 193 -15.58 10.94 10.05
CA GLU A 193 -14.95 11.63 11.17
C GLU A 193 -13.98 10.74 11.94
N ALA A 194 -14.35 9.49 12.19
CA ALA A 194 -13.47 8.51 12.83
C ALA A 194 -12.25 8.23 11.96
N THR A 195 -12.44 8.08 10.65
CA THR A 195 -11.37 7.89 9.67
C THR A 195 -10.43 9.09 9.63
N TYR A 196 -10.96 10.33 9.66
CA TYR A 196 -10.18 11.55 9.71
C TYR A 196 -9.25 11.61 10.94
N LEU A 197 -9.79 11.35 12.14
CA LEU A 197 -9.01 11.38 13.38
C LEU A 197 -7.92 10.30 13.41
N LEU A 198 -8.23 9.12 12.89
CA LEU A 198 -7.25 8.03 12.81
C LEU A 198 -6.17 8.34 11.78
N ALA A 199 -6.53 8.85 10.60
CA ALA A 199 -5.59 9.29 9.58
C ALA A 199 -4.62 10.36 10.11
N LYS A 200 -5.14 11.37 10.82
CA LYS A 200 -4.28 12.37 11.49
C LYS A 200 -3.24 11.71 12.38
N ARG A 201 -3.66 10.79 13.23
CA ARG A 201 -2.77 10.08 14.15
C ARG A 201 -1.69 9.29 13.42
N MET A 202 -2.03 8.66 12.30
CA MET A 202 -1.07 7.92 11.48
C MET A 202 -0.07 8.85 10.77
N ILE A 203 -0.53 9.99 10.26
CA ILE A 203 0.32 11.01 9.61
C ILE A 203 1.25 11.65 10.64
N GLU A 204 0.77 11.99 11.84
CA GLU A 204 1.60 12.48 12.95
C GLU A 204 2.66 11.46 13.36
N ALA A 205 2.38 10.16 13.25
CA ALA A 205 3.35 9.09 13.46
C ALA A 205 4.40 8.96 12.34
N GLY A 206 4.16 9.57 11.17
CA GLY A 206 5.08 9.60 10.04
C GLY A 206 4.57 8.99 8.74
N ALA A 207 3.33 8.50 8.68
CA ALA A 207 2.79 7.91 7.45
C ALA A 207 2.70 8.95 6.32
N CYS A 208 3.30 8.66 5.19
CA CYS A 208 3.19 9.45 3.97
C CYS A 208 2.12 8.93 3.02
N CYS A 209 1.71 7.69 3.19
CA CYS A 209 0.71 7.03 2.36
C CYS A 209 -0.26 6.24 3.23
N ILE A 210 -1.55 6.43 3.00
CA ILE A 210 -2.62 5.71 3.68
C ILE A 210 -3.43 4.95 2.65
N GLN A 211 -3.62 3.65 2.91
CA GLN A 211 -4.48 2.79 2.10
C GLN A 211 -5.80 2.57 2.84
N LEU A 212 -6.91 2.80 2.15
CA LEU A 212 -8.28 2.69 2.66
C LEU A 212 -9.11 1.83 1.71
N GLU A 213 -9.92 0.92 2.26
CA GLU A 213 -10.81 0.04 1.49
C GLU A 213 -12.29 0.34 1.70
N ASN A 214 -13.13 -0.16 0.77
CA ASN A 214 -14.58 0.05 0.78
C ASN A 214 -15.38 -1.02 1.52
N GLN A 215 -14.75 -1.89 2.29
CA GLN A 215 -15.47 -2.85 3.13
C GLN A 215 -16.12 -2.20 4.36
N VAL A 216 -17.09 -2.86 4.96
CA VAL A 216 -17.66 -2.47 6.24
C VAL A 216 -16.68 -2.84 7.36
N SER A 217 -16.34 -1.88 8.24
CA SER A 217 -15.29 -2.05 9.24
C SER A 217 -15.53 -3.19 10.23
N ASP A 218 -16.77 -3.40 10.66
CA ASP A 218 -17.16 -4.42 11.64
C ASP A 218 -17.50 -5.78 11.00
N GLU A 219 -17.45 -5.87 9.68
CA GLU A 219 -17.70 -7.11 8.92
C GLU A 219 -16.55 -7.39 7.93
N LYS A 220 -15.41 -6.77 8.15
CA LYS A 220 -14.23 -6.87 7.26
C LYS A 220 -13.72 -8.30 7.16
N GLN A 221 -13.49 -8.73 5.93
CA GLN A 221 -12.92 -10.03 5.59
C GLN A 221 -11.59 -9.84 4.81
N CYS A 222 -10.73 -10.86 4.85
CA CYS A 222 -9.59 -10.91 3.96
C CYS A 222 -10.05 -10.77 2.49
N GLY A 223 -9.30 -10.02 1.69
CA GLY A 223 -9.66 -9.74 0.29
C GLY A 223 -9.92 -10.97 -0.58
N HIS A 224 -9.37 -12.13 -0.18
CA HIS A 224 -9.53 -13.40 -0.89
C HIS A 224 -10.65 -14.29 -0.34
N GLN A 225 -11.37 -13.85 0.69
CA GLN A 225 -12.50 -14.58 1.25
C GLN A 225 -13.81 -14.16 0.62
N ASP A 226 -14.76 -15.11 0.61
CA ASP A 226 -16.15 -14.85 0.25
C ASP A 226 -16.90 -14.10 1.35
N GLY A 227 -18.06 -13.52 0.98
CA GLY A 227 -18.94 -12.87 1.94
C GLY A 227 -18.54 -11.44 2.31
N LYS A 228 -17.66 -10.81 1.56
CA LYS A 228 -17.32 -9.40 1.75
C LYS A 228 -18.53 -8.50 1.58
N VAL A 229 -18.63 -7.50 2.46
CA VAL A 229 -19.71 -6.51 2.48
C VAL A 229 -19.14 -5.13 2.28
N THR A 230 -19.63 -4.39 1.28
CA THR A 230 -19.20 -3.02 1.03
C THR A 230 -20.05 -1.99 1.76
N VAL A 231 -19.45 -0.84 2.07
CA VAL A 231 -20.17 0.35 2.52
C VAL A 231 -20.92 0.99 1.33
N PRO A 232 -21.92 1.85 1.57
CA PRO A 232 -22.46 2.71 0.53
C PRO A 232 -21.35 3.51 -0.14
N HIS A 233 -21.49 3.70 -1.44
CA HIS A 233 -20.44 4.32 -2.26
C HIS A 233 -20.04 5.72 -1.75
N GLU A 234 -21.01 6.54 -1.35
CA GLU A 234 -20.78 7.88 -0.82
C GLU A 234 -20.00 7.86 0.50
N ASP A 235 -20.20 6.85 1.34
CA ASP A 235 -19.47 6.69 2.59
C ASP A 235 -17.99 6.43 2.31
N PHE A 236 -17.69 5.58 1.33
CA PHE A 236 -16.32 5.34 0.89
C PHE A 236 -15.65 6.63 0.38
N LEU A 237 -16.34 7.39 -0.48
CA LEU A 237 -15.82 8.65 -0.98
C LEU A 237 -15.66 9.70 0.13
N GLY A 238 -16.58 9.73 1.09
CA GLY A 238 -16.51 10.58 2.29
C GLY A 238 -15.26 10.28 3.12
N LYS A 239 -14.93 9.01 3.31
CA LYS A 239 -13.72 8.58 4.02
C LYS A 239 -12.44 8.95 3.26
N ILE A 240 -12.40 8.81 1.92
CA ILE A 240 -11.26 9.24 1.09
C ILE A 240 -11.01 10.74 1.29
N ARG A 241 -12.06 11.58 1.20
CA ARG A 241 -11.94 13.03 1.45
C ARG A 241 -11.46 13.32 2.86
N ALA A 242 -11.93 12.57 3.86
CA ALA A 242 -11.50 12.73 5.24
C ALA A 242 -9.99 12.49 5.41
N VAL A 243 -9.43 11.45 4.79
CA VAL A 243 -7.99 11.19 4.77
C VAL A 243 -7.24 12.32 4.07
N ARG A 244 -7.75 12.83 2.93
CA ARG A 244 -7.14 13.95 2.22
C ARG A 244 -7.10 15.21 3.08
N TYR A 245 -8.19 15.53 3.77
CA TYR A 245 -8.24 16.68 4.67
C TYR A 245 -7.26 16.56 5.84
N ALA A 246 -7.05 15.36 6.37
CA ALA A 246 -6.05 15.13 7.40
C ALA A 246 -4.62 15.44 6.90
N PHE A 247 -4.27 15.01 5.69
CA PHE A 247 -2.98 15.36 5.08
C PHE A 247 -2.81 16.88 4.91
N LEU A 248 -3.82 17.56 4.36
CA LEU A 248 -3.79 18.99 4.11
C LEU A 248 -3.69 19.79 5.42
N GLU A 249 -4.47 19.44 6.45
CA GLU A 249 -4.42 20.11 7.75
C GLU A 249 -3.05 20.01 8.40
N LEU A 250 -2.37 18.88 8.26
CA LEU A 250 -1.05 18.65 8.85
C LEU A 250 0.11 19.17 7.97
N GLY A 251 -0.18 19.81 6.84
CA GLY A 251 0.81 20.35 5.93
C GLY A 251 1.69 19.27 5.31
N VAL A 252 1.09 18.11 4.97
CA VAL A 252 1.71 17.03 4.20
C VAL A 252 1.00 16.96 2.84
N ASP A 253 1.12 18.05 2.08
CA ASP A 253 0.37 18.27 0.84
C ASP A 253 0.63 17.18 -0.22
N ASP A 254 1.84 16.64 -0.23
CA ASP A 254 2.27 15.52 -1.09
C ASP A 254 1.81 14.14 -0.60
N GLY A 255 1.10 14.06 0.52
CA GLY A 255 0.59 12.80 1.06
C GLY A 255 -0.20 12.00 0.04
N VAL A 256 -0.05 10.68 0.04
CA VAL A 256 -0.63 9.78 -0.95
C VAL A 256 -1.78 8.96 -0.35
N ILE A 257 -2.83 8.76 -1.12
CA ILE A 257 -3.97 7.92 -0.74
C ILE A 257 -4.10 6.80 -1.76
N VAL A 258 -4.08 5.56 -1.27
CA VAL A 258 -4.42 4.37 -2.05
C VAL A 258 -5.87 4.00 -1.75
N ALA A 259 -6.75 4.12 -2.73
CA ALA A 259 -8.14 3.68 -2.61
C ALA A 259 -8.26 2.22 -3.09
N ARG A 260 -8.58 1.32 -2.14
CA ARG A 260 -8.80 -0.09 -2.43
C ARG A 260 -10.29 -0.35 -2.63
N THR A 261 -10.63 -1.06 -3.70
CA THR A 261 -11.95 -1.61 -3.92
C THR A 261 -11.95 -3.13 -3.84
N ASP A 262 -12.85 -3.67 -3.04
CA ASP A 262 -13.13 -5.10 -2.92
C ASP A 262 -14.37 -5.51 -3.74
N SER A 263 -14.93 -4.60 -4.53
CA SER A 263 -16.17 -4.79 -5.27
C SER A 263 -16.14 -5.92 -6.29
N LEU A 264 -14.94 -6.35 -6.74
CA LEU A 264 -14.82 -7.49 -7.66
C LEU A 264 -15.40 -8.77 -7.04
N GLY A 265 -15.02 -9.07 -5.78
CA GLY A 265 -15.47 -10.26 -5.06
C GLY A 265 -16.60 -10.00 -4.06
N ALA A 266 -16.99 -8.74 -3.80
CA ALA A 266 -18.05 -8.42 -2.85
C ALA A 266 -19.42 -8.46 -3.50
N GLY A 267 -20.26 -9.43 -3.13
CA GLY A 267 -21.63 -9.56 -3.60
C GLY A 267 -22.67 -8.81 -2.78
N LEU A 268 -22.28 -8.19 -1.65
CA LEU A 268 -23.20 -7.65 -0.66
C LEU A 268 -22.87 -6.22 -0.28
N THR A 269 -23.91 -5.46 0.14
CA THR A 269 -23.76 -4.15 0.77
C THR A 269 -24.70 -4.00 1.97
N LYS A 270 -24.24 -3.27 2.99
CA LYS A 270 -24.98 -3.07 4.24
C LYS A 270 -26.15 -2.10 4.08
N GLN A 271 -25.99 -1.13 3.23
CA GLN A 271 -26.96 -0.05 3.06
C GLN A 271 -27.10 0.31 1.58
N ILE A 272 -28.22 0.96 1.28
CA ILE A 272 -28.48 1.55 -0.03
C ILE A 272 -28.34 3.06 0.12
N ALA A 273 -27.57 3.67 -0.79
CA ALA A 273 -27.53 5.12 -0.89
C ALA A 273 -28.88 5.62 -1.43
N VAL A 274 -29.55 6.46 -0.67
CA VAL A 274 -30.80 7.11 -1.08
C VAL A 274 -30.50 8.59 -1.29
N THR A 275 -30.61 9.03 -2.55
CA THR A 275 -30.41 10.44 -2.90
C THR A 275 -31.73 11.04 -3.40
N ASN A 276 -31.88 12.37 -3.25
CA ASN A 276 -33.01 13.11 -3.81
C ASN A 276 -32.68 13.69 -5.18
N THR A 277 -31.44 13.51 -5.67
CA THR A 277 -30.95 14.11 -6.92
C THR A 277 -30.66 13.00 -7.91
N LYS A 278 -31.43 12.93 -8.99
CA LYS A 278 -31.22 11.96 -10.07
C LYS A 278 -29.84 12.15 -10.69
N GLY A 279 -29.11 11.06 -10.84
CA GLY A 279 -27.76 11.05 -11.42
C GLY A 279 -26.63 11.23 -10.42
N ASP A 280 -26.92 11.31 -9.12
CA ASP A 280 -25.91 11.25 -8.08
C ASP A 280 -25.15 9.92 -8.11
N LEU A 281 -23.94 9.89 -7.56
CA LEU A 281 -23.11 8.68 -7.50
C LEU A 281 -23.81 7.52 -6.83
N GLY A 282 -24.62 7.79 -5.77
CA GLY A 282 -25.43 6.77 -5.12
C GLY A 282 -26.46 6.14 -6.04
N ASP A 283 -27.14 6.92 -6.85
CA ASP A 283 -28.07 6.39 -7.84
C ASP A 283 -27.39 5.55 -8.90
N GLN A 284 -26.19 5.96 -9.35
CA GLN A 284 -25.39 5.18 -10.30
C GLN A 284 -24.99 3.83 -9.70
N TYR A 285 -24.55 3.82 -8.46
CA TYR A 285 -24.13 2.60 -7.76
C TYR A 285 -25.33 1.68 -7.45
N ASN A 286 -26.47 2.24 -7.08
CA ASN A 286 -27.70 1.49 -6.87
C ASN A 286 -28.17 0.74 -8.11
N SER A 287 -27.77 1.16 -9.32
CA SER A 287 -28.08 0.46 -10.57
C SER A 287 -27.54 -0.99 -10.58
N PHE A 288 -26.52 -1.30 -9.76
CA PHE A 288 -25.94 -2.64 -9.65
C PHE A 288 -26.66 -3.57 -8.69
N LEU A 289 -27.62 -3.07 -7.88
CA LEU A 289 -28.36 -3.89 -6.94
C LEU A 289 -29.24 -4.93 -7.67
N ASP A 290 -29.34 -6.10 -7.09
CA ASP A 290 -30.35 -7.09 -7.48
C ASP A 290 -31.71 -6.67 -6.93
N CYS A 291 -32.72 -6.55 -7.78
CA CYS A 291 -34.02 -6.01 -7.44
C CYS A 291 -35.12 -6.82 -8.11
N ASP A 292 -36.30 -6.81 -7.45
CA ASP A 292 -37.55 -7.28 -8.03
C ASP A 292 -38.37 -6.08 -8.54
N GLU A 293 -39.00 -6.23 -9.70
CA GLU A 293 -39.98 -5.26 -10.16
C GLU A 293 -41.20 -5.31 -9.26
N VAL A 294 -41.76 -4.16 -8.92
CA VAL A 294 -42.91 -4.04 -8.04
C VAL A 294 -43.89 -3.01 -8.56
N THR A 295 -45.15 -3.20 -8.20
CA THR A 295 -46.21 -2.20 -8.42
C THR A 295 -46.49 -1.48 -7.11
N THR A 296 -47.21 -0.36 -7.17
CA THR A 296 -47.62 0.37 -5.96
C THR A 296 -48.49 -0.49 -5.01
N ALA A 297 -49.15 -1.52 -5.52
CA ALA A 297 -49.96 -2.44 -4.72
C ALA A 297 -49.08 -3.46 -3.91
N ASP A 298 -47.85 -3.67 -4.34
CA ASP A 298 -46.89 -4.61 -3.69
C ASP A 298 -46.09 -3.99 -2.57
N LEU A 299 -46.22 -2.66 -2.35
CA LEU A 299 -45.40 -1.92 -1.41
C LEU A 299 -45.98 -1.97 -0.01
N ASN A 300 -45.10 -2.23 0.96
CA ASN A 300 -45.38 -2.13 2.40
C ASN A 300 -44.76 -0.86 2.98
N ASN A 301 -45.28 -0.40 4.12
CA ASN A 301 -44.68 0.72 4.82
C ASN A 301 -43.27 0.36 5.29
N GLY A 302 -42.29 1.15 4.87
CA GLY A 302 -40.88 0.97 5.14
C GLY A 302 -40.09 0.25 4.05
N ASP A 303 -40.73 -0.14 2.94
CA ASP A 303 -40.00 -0.69 1.79
C ASP A 303 -39.14 0.42 1.16
N VAL A 304 -37.88 0.08 0.83
CA VAL A 304 -37.02 0.92 0.00
C VAL A 304 -37.35 0.64 -1.46
N VAL A 305 -37.69 1.67 -2.20
CA VAL A 305 -38.08 1.56 -3.61
C VAL A 305 -37.21 2.51 -4.44
N LEU A 306 -36.65 1.97 -5.51
CA LEU A 306 -35.88 2.73 -6.49
C LEU A 306 -36.68 2.86 -7.77
N ASN A 307 -36.40 3.90 -8.57
CA ASN A 307 -36.95 4.06 -9.88
C ASN A 307 -35.85 3.80 -10.93
N ARG A 308 -36.01 2.72 -11.71
CA ARG A 308 -35.17 2.39 -12.87
C ARG A 308 -35.92 2.66 -14.16
N ASP A 309 -35.55 3.75 -14.80
CA ASP A 309 -36.10 4.12 -16.12
C ASP A 309 -37.64 4.09 -16.18
N GLY A 310 -38.28 4.54 -15.10
CA GLY A 310 -39.73 4.58 -14.99
C GLY A 310 -40.37 3.33 -14.33
N THR A 311 -39.58 2.30 -14.07
CA THR A 311 -40.04 1.08 -13.40
C THR A 311 -39.70 1.14 -11.91
N LEU A 312 -40.69 0.88 -11.06
CA LEU A 312 -40.44 0.75 -9.62
C LEU A 312 -39.80 -0.61 -9.34
N VAL A 313 -38.68 -0.58 -8.62
CA VAL A 313 -37.94 -1.79 -8.24
C VAL A 313 -37.65 -1.78 -6.76
N ARG A 314 -37.72 -2.94 -6.11
CA ARG A 314 -37.37 -3.15 -4.71
C ARG A 314 -36.11 -3.97 -4.61
N PRO A 315 -35.03 -3.42 -4.01
CA PRO A 315 -33.79 -4.16 -3.81
C PRO A 315 -34.02 -5.44 -2.97
N LYS A 316 -33.41 -6.54 -3.41
CA LYS A 316 -33.46 -7.80 -2.67
C LYS A 316 -32.67 -7.68 -1.37
N ARG A 317 -33.32 -7.99 -0.26
CA ARG A 317 -32.76 -7.97 1.07
C ARG A 317 -32.68 -9.39 1.61
N LEU A 318 -31.48 -9.78 2.04
CA LEU A 318 -31.26 -11.08 2.66
C LEU A 318 -31.80 -11.12 4.10
N PRO A 319 -32.02 -12.31 4.70
CA PRO A 319 -32.39 -12.45 6.11
C PRO A 319 -31.39 -11.80 7.08
N SER A 320 -30.12 -11.65 6.67
CA SER A 320 -29.06 -10.92 7.39
C SER A 320 -29.21 -9.39 7.36
N ASN A 321 -30.26 -8.88 6.71
CA ASN A 321 -30.47 -7.46 6.44
C ASN A 321 -29.48 -6.81 5.45
N LEU A 322 -28.65 -7.58 4.75
CA LEU A 322 -27.80 -7.12 3.70
C LEU A 322 -28.52 -7.07 2.35
N PHE A 323 -28.13 -6.16 1.50
CA PHE A 323 -28.61 -6.09 0.12
C PHE A 323 -27.64 -6.79 -0.83
N GLN A 324 -28.15 -7.33 -1.91
CA GLN A 324 -27.38 -8.11 -2.88
C GLN A 324 -27.12 -7.31 -4.15
N PHE A 325 -25.91 -7.42 -4.67
CA PHE A 325 -25.58 -6.94 -6.01
C PHE A 325 -25.88 -8.01 -7.06
N ARG A 326 -26.18 -7.57 -8.27
CA ARG A 326 -26.36 -8.48 -9.43
C ARG A 326 -25.03 -9.19 -9.72
N SER A 327 -25.11 -10.48 -10.00
CA SER A 327 -23.96 -11.27 -10.45
C SER A 327 -23.34 -10.66 -11.72
N GLY A 328 -22.04 -10.73 -11.84
CA GLY A 328 -21.30 -10.23 -12.99
C GLY A 328 -21.07 -8.71 -13.02
N THR A 329 -21.48 -7.96 -11.99
CA THR A 329 -21.29 -6.49 -11.94
C THR A 329 -20.01 -6.05 -11.21
N GLY A 330 -19.18 -6.99 -10.75
CA GLY A 330 -18.01 -6.68 -9.93
C GLY A 330 -17.00 -5.77 -10.63
N GLU A 331 -16.65 -6.04 -11.88
CA GLU A 331 -15.72 -5.21 -12.66
C GLU A 331 -16.26 -3.80 -12.90
N ASP A 332 -17.56 -3.67 -13.25
CA ASP A 332 -18.18 -2.35 -13.46
C ASP A 332 -18.18 -1.51 -12.18
N ARG A 333 -18.45 -2.16 -11.03
CA ARG A 333 -18.36 -1.50 -9.72
C ARG A 333 -16.94 -1.09 -9.37
N CYS A 334 -15.94 -1.95 -9.63
CA CYS A 334 -14.53 -1.60 -9.45
C CYS A 334 -14.10 -0.41 -10.29
N VAL A 335 -14.55 -0.35 -11.54
CA VAL A 335 -14.26 0.79 -12.44
C VAL A 335 -14.89 2.07 -11.91
N LEU A 336 -16.16 2.03 -11.50
CA LEU A 336 -16.85 3.19 -10.92
C LEU A 336 -16.19 3.63 -9.61
N ASP A 337 -15.92 2.72 -8.69
CA ASP A 337 -15.20 3.00 -7.43
C ASP A 337 -13.87 3.69 -7.70
N SER A 338 -13.12 3.18 -8.65
CA SER A 338 -11.78 3.67 -8.99
C SER A 338 -11.82 5.10 -9.57
N ILE A 339 -12.69 5.34 -10.55
CA ILE A 339 -12.82 6.67 -11.17
C ILE A 339 -13.25 7.70 -10.12
N THR A 340 -14.28 7.39 -9.34
CA THR A 340 -14.82 8.31 -8.35
C THR A 340 -13.87 8.51 -7.16
N ALA A 341 -13.11 7.48 -6.76
CA ALA A 341 -12.08 7.61 -5.74
C ALA A 341 -10.99 8.62 -6.14
N LEU A 342 -10.47 8.52 -7.37
CA LEU A 342 -9.51 9.49 -7.91
C LEU A 342 -10.08 10.90 -7.99
N GLN A 343 -11.33 11.05 -8.38
CA GLN A 343 -12.03 12.34 -8.42
C GLN A 343 -12.30 12.93 -7.01
N ASN A 344 -12.23 12.11 -5.97
CA ASN A 344 -12.47 12.51 -4.57
C ASN A 344 -11.20 12.58 -3.72
N GLY A 345 -10.02 12.59 -4.32
CA GLY A 345 -8.77 12.87 -3.65
C GLY A 345 -7.87 11.67 -3.41
N ALA A 346 -8.18 10.48 -3.93
CA ALA A 346 -7.22 9.39 -4.02
C ALA A 346 -6.15 9.67 -5.10
N ASP A 347 -4.98 9.08 -4.97
CA ASP A 347 -3.87 9.21 -5.91
C ASP A 347 -3.60 7.91 -6.65
N LEU A 348 -3.77 6.81 -5.97
CA LEU A 348 -3.52 5.45 -6.43
C LEU A 348 -4.75 4.57 -6.17
N LEU A 349 -4.87 3.54 -6.95
CA LEU A 349 -5.94 2.57 -6.85
C LEU A 349 -5.40 1.20 -6.45
N TRP A 350 -6.22 0.43 -5.76
CA TRP A 350 -5.99 -0.98 -5.56
C TRP A 350 -7.29 -1.73 -5.84
N ILE A 351 -7.31 -2.51 -6.90
CA ILE A 351 -8.42 -3.43 -7.19
C ILE A 351 -8.03 -4.78 -6.61
N GLU A 352 -8.73 -5.22 -5.57
CA GLU A 352 -8.49 -6.53 -4.98
C GLU A 352 -9.02 -7.62 -5.92
N THR A 353 -8.13 -8.53 -6.31
CA THR A 353 -8.42 -9.63 -7.23
C THR A 353 -8.27 -10.98 -6.54
N GLU A 354 -8.99 -11.99 -7.03
CA GLU A 354 -8.87 -13.37 -6.54
C GLU A 354 -7.65 -14.10 -7.10
N LYS A 355 -7.14 -13.61 -8.23
CA LYS A 355 -6.07 -14.25 -9.01
C LYS A 355 -5.15 -13.22 -9.64
N PRO A 356 -3.86 -13.53 -9.84
CA PRO A 356 -2.91 -12.65 -10.50
C PRO A 356 -3.10 -12.70 -12.03
N HIS A 357 -4.12 -12.01 -12.54
CA HIS A 357 -4.50 -12.04 -13.96
C HIS A 357 -4.30 -10.68 -14.61
N VAL A 358 -3.14 -10.47 -15.26
CA VAL A 358 -2.72 -9.17 -15.82
C VAL A 358 -3.76 -8.61 -16.82
N SER A 359 -4.30 -9.44 -17.70
CA SER A 359 -5.27 -8.98 -18.71
C SER A 359 -6.61 -8.55 -18.11
N GLN A 360 -7.08 -9.18 -17.03
CA GLN A 360 -8.29 -8.73 -16.33
C GLN A 360 -8.08 -7.35 -15.71
N ILE A 361 -6.96 -7.18 -15.00
CA ILE A 361 -6.61 -5.91 -14.39
C ILE A 361 -6.46 -4.84 -15.47
N GLY A 362 -5.71 -5.15 -16.53
CA GLY A 362 -5.49 -4.24 -17.67
C GLY A 362 -6.80 -3.84 -18.38
N GLY A 363 -7.76 -4.73 -18.47
CA GLY A 363 -9.10 -4.45 -19.01
C GLY A 363 -9.86 -3.40 -18.19
N MET A 364 -9.88 -3.55 -16.87
CA MET A 364 -10.48 -2.55 -15.96
C MET A 364 -9.71 -1.22 -16.00
N VAL A 365 -8.39 -1.27 -15.98
CA VAL A 365 -7.54 -0.06 -16.03
C VAL A 365 -7.72 0.70 -17.32
N SER A 366 -7.88 0.03 -18.47
CA SER A 366 -8.16 0.69 -19.75
C SER A 366 -9.44 1.50 -19.68
N ARG A 367 -10.50 0.96 -19.11
CA ARG A 367 -11.78 1.65 -18.90
C ARG A 367 -11.66 2.83 -17.94
N ILE A 368 -10.86 2.70 -16.87
CA ILE A 368 -10.60 3.79 -15.93
C ILE A 368 -9.84 4.91 -16.65
N ARG A 369 -8.87 4.57 -17.49
CA ARG A 369 -8.03 5.53 -18.22
C ARG A 369 -8.74 6.28 -19.34
N GLU A 370 -9.88 5.80 -19.79
CA GLU A 370 -10.78 6.58 -20.68
C GLU A 370 -11.26 7.87 -19.99
N VAL A 371 -11.36 7.87 -18.65
CA VAL A 371 -11.81 9.03 -17.86
C VAL A 371 -10.63 9.71 -17.14
N ILE A 372 -9.70 8.93 -16.58
CA ILE A 372 -8.53 9.41 -15.84
C ILE A 372 -7.26 8.84 -16.49
N PRO A 373 -6.68 9.50 -17.49
CA PRO A 373 -5.62 8.91 -18.33
C PRO A 373 -4.38 8.42 -17.59
N ASN A 374 -4.02 9.05 -16.48
CA ASN A 374 -2.82 8.73 -15.70
C ASN A 374 -3.10 7.87 -14.46
N ALA A 375 -4.26 7.18 -14.43
CA ALA A 375 -4.58 6.27 -13.33
C ALA A 375 -3.51 5.19 -13.18
N LYS A 376 -3.05 5.00 -11.93
CA LYS A 376 -2.01 4.05 -11.53
C LYS A 376 -2.53 3.16 -10.42
N LEU A 377 -2.04 1.92 -10.40
CA LEU A 377 -2.44 0.93 -9.41
C LEU A 377 -1.30 0.55 -8.46
N VAL A 378 -1.72 0.20 -7.28
CA VAL A 378 -0.97 -0.65 -6.34
C VAL A 378 -1.54 -2.06 -6.47
N TYR A 379 -0.72 -3.09 -6.38
CA TYR A 379 -1.17 -4.47 -6.51
C TYR A 379 -0.67 -5.35 -5.38
N ASN A 380 -1.57 -6.15 -4.81
CA ASN A 380 -1.26 -7.11 -3.77
C ASN A 380 -0.67 -8.40 -4.39
N ASN A 381 0.64 -8.58 -4.27
CA ASN A 381 1.30 -9.83 -4.60
C ASN A 381 1.10 -10.82 -3.45
N SER A 382 -0.14 -11.25 -3.25
CA SER A 382 -0.52 -12.08 -2.12
C SER A 382 0.14 -13.46 -2.16
N PRO A 383 0.70 -13.94 -1.05
CA PRO A 383 1.13 -15.33 -0.93
C PRO A 383 -0.03 -16.33 -0.90
N SER A 384 -1.26 -15.86 -0.70
CA SER A 384 -2.48 -16.70 -0.77
C SER A 384 -2.81 -17.15 -2.18
N PHE A 385 -2.29 -16.46 -3.20
CA PHE A 385 -2.39 -16.95 -4.55
C PHE A 385 -1.49 -18.18 -4.71
N ASN A 386 -2.02 -19.26 -5.21
CA ASN A 386 -1.17 -20.33 -5.73
C ASN A 386 -0.62 -19.87 -7.10
N TRP A 387 0.49 -19.14 -7.07
CA TRP A 387 1.10 -18.54 -8.25
C TRP A 387 1.38 -19.55 -9.36
N THR A 388 2.04 -20.63 -9.02
CA THR A 388 2.37 -21.70 -9.96
C THR A 388 1.13 -22.24 -10.64
N LEU A 389 0.13 -22.59 -9.85
CA LEU A 389 -1.12 -23.13 -10.34
C LEU A 389 -1.88 -22.15 -11.25
N ASN A 390 -2.02 -20.91 -10.82
CA ASN A 390 -2.72 -19.89 -11.58
C ASN A 390 -2.04 -19.63 -12.93
N PHE A 391 -0.71 -19.52 -12.96
CA PHE A 391 -0.01 -19.28 -14.21
C PHE A 391 0.02 -20.48 -15.15
N ARG A 392 0.17 -21.70 -14.63
CA ARG A 392 0.02 -22.91 -15.45
C ARG A 392 -1.36 -22.99 -16.09
N GLN A 393 -2.42 -22.69 -15.32
CA GLN A 393 -3.78 -22.64 -15.84
C GLN A 393 -3.93 -21.59 -16.95
N GLN A 394 -3.43 -20.37 -16.72
CA GLN A 394 -3.51 -19.29 -17.71
C GLN A 394 -2.76 -19.64 -19.00
N VAL A 395 -1.58 -20.27 -18.90
CA VAL A 395 -0.81 -20.71 -20.07
C VAL A 395 -1.55 -21.81 -20.83
N PHE A 396 -2.09 -22.80 -20.13
CA PHE A 396 -2.90 -23.87 -20.73
C PHE A 396 -4.11 -23.31 -21.46
N ASP A 397 -4.88 -22.44 -20.83
CA ASP A 397 -6.08 -21.86 -21.41
C ASP A 397 -5.74 -20.96 -22.63
N ALA A 398 -4.63 -20.22 -22.58
CA ALA A 398 -4.17 -19.42 -23.71
C ALA A 398 -3.73 -20.28 -24.91
N MET A 399 -2.99 -21.36 -24.69
CA MET A 399 -2.59 -22.32 -25.73
C MET A 399 -3.82 -22.97 -26.37
N SER A 400 -4.76 -23.42 -25.53
CA SER A 400 -6.01 -24.01 -26.01
C SER A 400 -6.84 -23.02 -26.84
N ALA A 401 -6.94 -21.78 -26.41
CA ALA A 401 -7.66 -20.72 -27.14
C ALA A 401 -6.98 -20.35 -28.47
N ALA A 402 -5.64 -20.46 -28.54
CA ALA A 402 -4.88 -20.25 -29.76
C ALA A 402 -4.99 -21.43 -30.77
N GLY A 403 -5.57 -22.54 -30.36
CA GLY A 403 -5.66 -23.76 -31.16
C GLY A 403 -4.42 -24.63 -31.15
N ASP A 404 -3.52 -24.42 -30.19
CA ASP A 404 -2.34 -25.24 -30.00
C ASP A 404 -2.71 -26.67 -29.55
N ASP A 405 -1.89 -27.66 -29.88
CA ASP A 405 -2.10 -29.00 -29.39
C ASP A 405 -1.74 -29.12 -27.90
N VAL A 406 -2.74 -29.12 -27.06
CA VAL A 406 -2.61 -29.31 -25.61
C VAL A 406 -2.83 -30.76 -25.16
N SER A 407 -2.96 -31.70 -26.09
CA SER A 407 -3.23 -33.14 -25.81
C SER A 407 -2.13 -33.82 -25.00
N ALA A 408 -0.91 -33.28 -25.06
CA ALA A 408 0.21 -33.77 -24.27
C ALA A 408 0.14 -33.37 -22.77
N TYR A 409 -0.76 -32.47 -22.40
CA TYR A 409 -0.88 -31.95 -21.05
C TYR A 409 -2.15 -32.46 -20.37
N VAL A 410 -1.99 -33.24 -19.31
CA VAL A 410 -3.10 -33.61 -18.44
C VAL A 410 -3.30 -32.52 -17.40
N ARG A 411 -4.43 -31.82 -17.46
CA ARG A 411 -4.72 -30.69 -16.57
C ARG A 411 -4.56 -31.02 -15.08
N ALA A 412 -4.96 -32.24 -14.66
CA ALA A 412 -4.81 -32.68 -13.29
C ALA A 412 -3.34 -32.76 -12.85
N ASP A 413 -2.43 -33.13 -13.76
CA ASP A 413 -0.99 -33.24 -13.48
C ASP A 413 -0.35 -31.86 -13.40
N LEU A 414 -0.76 -30.92 -14.27
CA LEU A 414 -0.33 -29.52 -14.23
C LEU A 414 -0.61 -28.84 -12.88
N MET A 415 -1.66 -29.32 -12.19
CA MET A 415 -2.12 -28.77 -10.94
C MET A 415 -1.40 -29.35 -9.72
N GLN A 416 -0.46 -30.25 -9.88
CA GLN A 416 0.36 -30.77 -8.80
C GLN A 416 1.60 -29.90 -8.58
N GLU A 417 1.94 -29.64 -7.32
CA GLU A 417 3.13 -28.88 -6.97
C GLU A 417 4.42 -29.51 -7.48
N SER A 418 4.45 -30.85 -7.55
CA SER A 418 5.59 -31.62 -8.03
C SER A 418 5.75 -31.65 -9.55
N TYR A 419 4.83 -31.02 -10.31
CA TYR A 419 4.93 -31.03 -11.76
C TYR A 419 5.94 -30.01 -12.26
N ASP A 420 7.06 -30.49 -12.79
CA ASP A 420 8.21 -29.66 -13.18
C ASP A 420 8.72 -29.90 -14.65
N GLY A 421 8.12 -30.82 -15.38
CA GLY A 421 8.74 -31.44 -16.57
C GLY A 421 8.26 -30.95 -17.94
N SER A 422 7.50 -29.84 -18.08
CA SER A 422 6.98 -29.46 -19.40
C SER A 422 7.35 -28.06 -19.85
N ALA A 423 7.33 -27.79 -21.14
CA ALA A 423 7.48 -26.49 -21.74
C ALA A 423 6.41 -25.50 -21.22
N LEU A 424 5.19 -26.00 -20.94
CA LEU A 424 4.11 -25.20 -20.36
C LEU A 424 4.48 -24.72 -18.94
N ALA A 425 5.01 -25.60 -18.08
CA ALA A 425 5.44 -25.21 -16.73
C ALA A 425 6.58 -24.18 -16.79
N ALA A 426 7.57 -24.37 -17.67
CA ALA A 426 8.64 -23.40 -17.87
C ALA A 426 8.12 -22.03 -18.35
N THR A 427 7.11 -22.00 -19.23
CA THR A 427 6.46 -20.77 -19.66
C THR A 427 5.72 -20.09 -18.51
N ALA A 428 5.06 -20.86 -17.65
CA ALA A 428 4.38 -20.34 -16.48
C ALA A 428 5.37 -19.74 -15.47
N ASP A 429 6.49 -20.41 -15.21
CA ASP A 429 7.55 -19.93 -14.32
C ASP A 429 8.17 -18.62 -14.84
N GLU A 430 8.38 -18.51 -16.16
CA GLU A 430 8.86 -17.27 -16.78
C GLU A 430 7.85 -16.11 -16.60
N LYS A 431 6.56 -16.39 -16.78
CA LYS A 431 5.51 -15.39 -16.54
C LYS A 431 5.43 -14.94 -15.08
N ILE A 432 5.68 -15.84 -14.13
CA ILE A 432 5.80 -15.47 -12.69
C ILE A 432 7.01 -14.56 -12.48
N ARG A 433 8.15 -14.92 -13.07
CA ARG A 433 9.39 -14.16 -12.97
C ARG A 433 9.26 -12.74 -13.53
N THR A 434 8.51 -12.56 -14.61
CA THR A 434 8.33 -11.26 -15.28
C THR A 434 7.08 -10.49 -14.81
N PHE A 435 6.25 -11.09 -13.94
CA PHE A 435 4.92 -10.56 -13.57
C PHE A 435 4.91 -9.09 -13.19
N GLN A 436 5.86 -8.65 -12.35
CA GLN A 436 5.89 -7.26 -11.91
C GLN A 436 6.17 -6.30 -13.08
N ALA A 437 7.14 -6.63 -13.92
CA ALA A 437 7.47 -5.81 -15.08
C ALA A 437 6.35 -5.80 -16.13
N ASP A 438 5.74 -6.95 -16.38
CA ASP A 438 4.64 -7.09 -17.35
C ASP A 438 3.39 -6.35 -16.88
N SER A 439 3.00 -6.52 -15.63
CA SER A 439 1.83 -5.83 -15.08
C SER A 439 2.04 -4.32 -14.91
N ALA A 440 3.27 -3.87 -14.65
CA ALA A 440 3.60 -2.45 -14.66
C ALA A 440 3.38 -1.85 -16.06
N ARG A 441 3.82 -2.56 -17.12
CA ARG A 441 3.70 -2.11 -18.50
C ARG A 441 2.27 -2.20 -19.04
N GLU A 442 1.57 -3.31 -18.72
CA GLU A 442 0.31 -3.69 -19.38
C GLU A 442 -0.93 -3.32 -18.59
N ALA A 443 -0.83 -3.29 -17.25
CA ALA A 443 -1.94 -3.05 -16.35
C ALA A 443 -1.79 -1.80 -15.47
N GLY A 444 -0.79 -0.97 -15.71
CA GLY A 444 -0.62 0.30 -14.98
C GLY A 444 -0.29 0.15 -13.50
N ILE A 445 0.33 -0.99 -13.12
CA ILE A 445 0.72 -1.23 -11.73
C ILE A 445 2.03 -0.50 -11.45
N PHE A 446 1.92 0.61 -10.73
CA PHE A 446 3.04 1.43 -10.27
C PHE A 446 3.77 0.77 -9.11
N HIS A 447 3.03 0.16 -8.17
CA HIS A 447 3.61 -0.34 -6.93
C HIS A 447 3.13 -1.74 -6.60
N HIS A 448 4.08 -2.62 -6.29
CA HIS A 448 3.82 -4.00 -5.87
C HIS A 448 3.96 -4.15 -4.36
N LEU A 449 2.89 -4.53 -3.69
CA LEU A 449 2.88 -4.88 -2.28
C LEU A 449 3.27 -6.35 -2.12
N ILE A 450 4.46 -6.61 -1.57
CA ILE A 450 4.87 -7.95 -1.17
C ILE A 450 4.49 -8.10 0.30
N THR A 451 3.33 -8.66 0.58
CA THR A 451 2.64 -8.49 1.85
C THR A 451 3.28 -9.19 3.05
N LEU A 452 3.76 -10.42 2.89
CA LEU A 452 4.23 -11.25 4.02
C LEU A 452 5.67 -11.80 3.87
N PRO A 453 6.62 -11.18 3.14
CA PRO A 453 7.90 -11.81 2.83
C PRO A 453 8.77 -12.04 4.07
N THR A 454 8.73 -11.12 5.04
CA THR A 454 9.54 -11.23 6.25
C THR A 454 8.98 -12.26 7.23
N TYR A 455 7.66 -12.43 7.26
CA TYR A 455 7.00 -13.49 8.03
C TYR A 455 7.40 -14.87 7.48
N HIS A 456 7.23 -15.09 6.19
CA HIS A 456 7.58 -16.38 5.56
C HIS A 456 9.07 -16.69 5.67
N THR A 457 9.96 -15.72 5.44
CA THR A 457 11.40 -15.92 5.62
C THR A 457 11.78 -16.21 7.07
N ALA A 458 11.16 -15.57 8.05
CA ALA A 458 11.41 -15.85 9.45
C ALA A 458 10.95 -17.27 9.82
N ALA A 459 9.74 -17.65 9.39
CA ALA A 459 9.20 -19.00 9.63
C ALA A 459 10.11 -20.08 9.01
N LEU A 460 10.50 -19.93 7.73
CA LEU A 460 11.39 -20.85 7.04
C LEU A 460 12.76 -20.93 7.69
N SER A 461 13.35 -19.80 8.10
CA SER A 461 14.64 -19.78 8.78
C SER A 461 14.59 -20.47 10.13
N THR A 462 13.47 -20.31 10.86
CA THR A 462 13.25 -20.98 12.15
C THR A 462 13.08 -22.49 11.98
N ASP A 463 12.32 -22.92 10.98
CA ASP A 463 12.13 -24.33 10.65
C ASP A 463 13.49 -24.99 10.26
N ASN A 464 14.28 -24.31 9.43
CA ASN A 464 15.60 -24.79 9.05
C ASN A 464 16.59 -24.86 10.24
N LEU A 465 16.49 -23.93 11.19
CA LEU A 465 17.31 -23.96 12.42
C LEU A 465 16.89 -25.13 13.33
N ALA A 466 15.59 -25.44 13.36
CA ALA A 466 15.06 -26.51 14.22
C ALA A 466 15.39 -27.93 13.71
N LYS A 467 15.65 -28.10 12.43
CA LYS A 467 16.07 -29.37 11.80
C LYS A 467 17.57 -29.65 12.03
#